data_488ebfc48eb96f29cb9ba2ac37a2677e
#
_entry.id   488ebfc48eb96f29cb9ba2ac37a2677e
#
_cell.length_a   1.000
_cell.length_b   1.000
_cell.length_c   1.000
_cell.angle_alpha   90.00
_cell.angle_beta   90.00
_cell.angle_gamma   90.00
#
_symmetry.space_group_name_H-M   'P 1'
#
loop_
_entity.id
_entity.type
_entity.pdbx_description
1 polymer ?
#
loop_
_entity_poly.entity_id
_entity_poly.type
_entity_poly.pdbx_seq_one_letter_code
_entity_poly.pdbx_strand_id
1 'polypeptide(L)'
;MKENIIATKTFEFSLNVINLYMQLKKENEYIISKQVLRSGTSIGANVEEAIAAQSRKDFISKLSIASKEARETKYWLRLLDKSNLTQIPVSGYLIEIEHIINIITKIIKTSQEAVANSIQPREI
;
A
#
# COMPACT_ATOMS: atom_id res chain seq x y z
N MET A 1 -8.49 -17.00 1.68
CA MET A 1 -9.01 -16.09 2.71
C MET A 1 -8.79 -14.67 2.27
N LYS A 2 -9.69 -13.76 2.64
CA LYS A 2 -9.66 -12.38 2.16
C LYS A 2 -8.38 -11.65 2.55
N GLU A 3 -7.86 -11.91 3.76
CA GLU A 3 -6.64 -11.30 4.25
C GLU A 3 -5.44 -11.66 3.37
N ASN A 4 -5.46 -12.87 2.82
CA ASN A 4 -4.35 -13.35 1.98
C ASN A 4 -4.32 -12.67 0.62
N ILE A 5 -5.46 -12.19 0.12
CA ILE A 5 -5.49 -11.48 -1.16
C ILE A 5 -4.70 -10.19 -1.07
N ILE A 6 -4.92 -9.39 -0.03
CA ILE A 6 -4.19 -8.12 0.11
C ILE A 6 -2.71 -8.37 0.44
N ALA A 7 -2.41 -9.40 1.23
CA ALA A 7 -1.03 -9.77 1.53
C ALA A 7 -0.29 -10.16 0.24
N THR A 8 -0.91 -10.99 -0.60
CA THR A 8 -0.33 -11.42 -1.86
C THR A 8 -0.13 -10.22 -2.81
N LYS A 9 -1.15 -9.39 -2.95
CA LYS A 9 -1.08 -8.23 -3.85
C LYS A 9 0.00 -7.25 -3.43
N THR A 10 0.13 -6.97 -2.13
CA THR A 10 1.13 -6.01 -1.65
C THR A 10 2.53 -6.59 -1.68
N PHE A 11 2.68 -7.89 -1.51
CA PHE A 11 3.97 -8.55 -1.68
C PHE A 11 4.41 -8.49 -3.15
N GLU A 12 3.53 -8.85 -4.07
CA GLU A 12 3.82 -8.76 -5.51
C GLU A 12 4.13 -7.34 -5.93
N PHE A 13 3.39 -6.37 -5.42
CA PHE A 13 3.65 -4.97 -5.70
C PHE A 13 5.04 -4.55 -5.19
N SER A 14 5.45 -5.03 -4.01
CA SER A 14 6.79 -4.78 -3.49
C SER A 14 7.86 -5.29 -4.44
N LEU A 15 7.68 -6.50 -4.99
CA LEU A 15 8.61 -7.06 -5.97
C LEU A 15 8.66 -6.20 -7.23
N ASN A 16 7.51 -5.74 -7.70
CA ASN A 16 7.43 -4.87 -8.88
C ASN A 16 8.11 -3.54 -8.64
N VAL A 17 7.96 -2.98 -7.45
CA VAL A 17 8.61 -1.72 -7.06
C VAL A 17 10.13 -1.89 -6.99
N ILE A 18 10.61 -3.01 -6.46
CA ILE A 18 12.05 -3.30 -6.44
C ILE A 18 12.58 -3.33 -7.87
N ASN A 19 11.84 -3.96 -8.78
CA ASN A 19 12.22 -4.02 -10.19
C ASN A 19 12.29 -2.63 -10.82
N LEU A 20 11.28 -1.80 -10.56
CA LEU A 20 11.26 -0.42 -11.03
C LEU A 20 12.46 0.37 -10.47
N TYR A 21 12.74 0.20 -9.19
CA TYR A 21 13.90 0.82 -8.54
C TYR A 21 15.20 0.47 -9.26
N MET A 22 15.40 -0.81 -9.58
CA MET A 22 16.61 -1.26 -10.29
C MET A 22 16.72 -0.62 -11.67
N GLN A 23 15.59 -0.50 -12.40
CA GLN A 23 15.57 0.12 -13.71
C GLN A 23 15.88 1.61 -13.63
N LEU A 24 15.30 2.32 -12.67
CA LEU A 24 15.55 3.76 -12.48
C LEU A 24 17.01 4.02 -12.10
N LYS A 25 17.61 3.16 -11.28
CA LYS A 25 19.03 3.27 -10.95
C LYS A 25 19.91 3.15 -12.18
N LYS A 26 19.56 2.28 -13.11
CA LYS A 26 20.31 2.13 -14.36
C LYS A 26 20.26 3.40 -15.20
N GLU A 27 19.20 4.20 -15.05
CA GLU A 27 19.07 5.50 -15.69
C GLU A 27 19.66 6.64 -14.87
N ASN A 28 20.36 6.31 -13.78
CA ASN A 28 20.96 7.28 -12.86
C ASN A 28 19.93 8.14 -12.13
N GLU A 29 18.70 7.61 -11.97
CA GLU A 29 17.70 8.26 -11.13
C GLU A 29 17.79 7.66 -9.73
N TYR A 30 18.27 8.46 -8.76
CA TYR A 30 18.58 7.97 -7.42
C TYR A 30 17.70 8.56 -6.33
N ILE A 31 16.89 9.56 -6.63
CA ILE A 31 16.15 10.32 -5.62
C ILE A 31 14.72 9.80 -5.51
N ILE A 32 13.95 9.90 -6.60
CA ILE A 32 12.56 9.44 -6.61
C ILE A 32 12.52 7.91 -6.51
N SER A 33 13.47 7.23 -7.13
CA SER A 33 13.55 5.76 -7.05
C SER A 33 13.62 5.27 -5.61
N LYS A 34 14.39 5.93 -4.74
CA LYS A 34 14.50 5.56 -3.34
C LYS A 34 13.20 5.76 -2.59
N GLN A 35 12.48 6.84 -2.90
CA GLN A 35 11.19 7.12 -2.27
C GLN A 35 10.14 6.08 -2.67
N VAL A 36 10.10 5.70 -3.94
CA VAL A 36 9.20 4.67 -4.43
C VAL A 36 9.52 3.32 -3.75
N LEU A 37 10.80 3.00 -3.66
CA LEU A 37 11.24 1.75 -3.02
C LEU A 37 10.79 1.71 -1.55
N ARG A 38 11.09 2.76 -0.81
CA ARG A 38 10.77 2.85 0.62
C ARG A 38 9.27 2.75 0.87
N SER A 39 8.50 3.65 0.25
CA SER A 39 7.05 3.69 0.47
C SER A 39 6.36 2.46 -0.12
N GLY A 40 6.77 2.04 -1.31
CA GLY A 40 6.14 0.92 -2.00
C GLY A 40 6.30 -0.42 -1.27
N THR A 41 7.46 -0.65 -0.65
CA THR A 41 7.69 -1.87 0.12
C THR A 41 7.10 -1.79 1.53
N SER A 42 6.91 -0.59 2.06
CA SER A 42 6.28 -0.38 3.37
C SER A 42 4.82 -0.80 3.39
N ILE A 43 4.14 -0.75 2.25
CA ILE A 43 2.72 -1.15 2.17
C ILE A 43 2.57 -2.60 2.63
N GLY A 44 3.28 -3.51 1.98
CA GLY A 44 3.22 -4.93 2.31
C GLY A 44 3.72 -5.24 3.70
N ALA A 45 4.77 -4.56 4.15
CA ALA A 45 5.30 -4.74 5.50
C ALA A 45 4.23 -4.43 6.55
N ASN A 46 3.47 -3.34 6.37
CA ASN A 46 2.41 -2.96 7.30
C ASN A 46 1.20 -3.89 7.19
N VAL A 47 0.90 -4.40 6.00
CA VAL A 47 -0.15 -5.41 5.82
C VAL A 47 0.21 -6.68 6.61
N GLU A 48 1.47 -7.14 6.53
CA GLU A 48 1.92 -8.30 7.29
C GLU A 48 1.78 -8.09 8.80
N GLU A 49 2.14 -6.90 9.29
CA GLU A 49 1.96 -6.56 10.71
C GLU A 49 0.49 -6.52 11.10
N ALA A 50 -0.38 -6.01 10.21
CA ALA A 50 -1.82 -5.99 10.45
C ALA A 50 -2.38 -7.40 10.62
N ILE A 51 -1.96 -8.34 9.77
CA ILE A 51 -2.41 -9.73 9.84
C ILE A 51 -2.00 -10.36 11.16
N ALA A 52 -0.85 -10.00 11.70
CA ALA A 52 -0.34 -10.50 12.99
C ALA A 52 -0.85 -9.69 14.19
N ALA A 53 -1.73 -8.72 13.99
CA ALA A 53 -2.19 -7.83 15.04
C ALA A 53 -2.99 -8.58 16.12
N GLN A 54 -2.85 -8.13 17.37
CA GLN A 54 -3.47 -8.76 18.53
C GLN A 54 -4.90 -8.27 18.77
N SER A 55 -5.30 -7.17 18.14
CA SER A 55 -6.64 -6.60 18.31
C SER A 55 -7.13 -6.00 17.03
N ARG A 56 -8.45 -5.80 16.93
CA ARG A 56 -9.05 -5.15 15.79
C ARG A 56 -8.55 -3.72 15.62
N LYS A 57 -8.36 -3.02 16.72
CA LYS A 57 -7.83 -1.66 16.70
C LYS A 57 -6.41 -1.60 16.14
N ASP A 58 -5.57 -2.55 16.56
CA ASP A 58 -4.19 -2.63 16.05
C ASP A 58 -4.19 -2.98 14.57
N PHE A 59 -5.06 -3.91 14.15
CA PHE A 59 -5.24 -4.27 12.76
C PHE A 59 -5.57 -3.04 11.90
N ILE A 60 -6.56 -2.25 12.34
CA ILE A 60 -6.97 -1.02 11.65
C ILE A 60 -5.82 -0.01 11.62
N SER A 61 -5.10 0.13 12.74
CA SER A 61 -3.97 1.04 12.84
C SER A 61 -2.88 0.70 11.81
N LYS A 62 -2.51 -0.56 11.72
CA LYS A 62 -1.47 -1.01 10.78
C LYS A 62 -1.92 -0.87 9.34
N LEU A 63 -3.17 -1.20 9.02
CA LEU A 63 -3.71 -1.00 7.67
C LEU A 63 -3.81 0.48 7.32
N SER A 64 -4.08 1.34 8.28
CA SER A 64 -4.11 2.79 8.04
C SER A 64 -2.72 3.31 7.67
N ILE A 65 -1.67 2.78 8.29
CA ILE A 65 -0.29 3.11 7.89
C ILE A 65 -0.03 2.62 6.48
N ALA A 66 -0.44 1.39 6.16
CA ALA A 66 -0.29 0.85 4.80
C ALA A 66 -1.01 1.72 3.78
N SER A 67 -2.20 2.22 4.10
CA SER A 67 -2.96 3.12 3.23
C SER A 67 -2.20 4.43 2.98
N LYS A 68 -1.61 5.01 4.01
CA LYS A 68 -0.80 6.23 3.87
C LYS A 68 0.40 5.99 2.97
N GLU A 69 1.11 4.89 3.18
CA GLU A 69 2.27 4.53 2.36
C GLU A 69 1.87 4.29 0.91
N ALA A 70 0.71 3.68 0.67
CA ALA A 70 0.20 3.47 -0.69
C ALA A 70 -0.08 4.80 -1.38
N ARG A 71 -0.67 5.77 -0.67
CA ARG A 71 -0.95 7.09 -1.23
C ARG A 71 0.33 7.86 -1.50
N GLU A 72 1.33 7.74 -0.65
CA GLU A 72 2.64 8.33 -0.89
C GLU A 72 3.29 7.70 -2.12
N THR A 73 3.22 6.38 -2.26
CA THR A 73 3.76 5.67 -3.42
C THR A 73 3.10 6.16 -4.71
N LYS A 74 1.79 6.33 -4.70
CA LYS A 74 1.04 6.86 -5.84
C LYS A 74 1.55 8.25 -6.22
N TYR A 75 1.83 9.09 -5.23
CA TYR A 75 2.37 10.43 -5.47
C TYR A 75 3.71 10.37 -6.21
N TRP A 76 4.64 9.55 -5.73
CA TRP A 76 5.94 9.40 -6.38
C TRP A 76 5.80 8.85 -7.80
N LEU A 77 4.92 7.88 -8.00
CA LEU A 77 4.67 7.32 -9.33
C LEU A 77 4.09 8.36 -10.29
N ARG A 78 3.19 9.22 -9.79
CA ARG A 78 2.63 10.31 -10.60
C ARG A 78 3.71 11.31 -11.01
N LEU A 79 4.65 11.61 -10.12
CA LEU A 79 5.77 12.47 -10.46
C LEU A 79 6.63 11.86 -11.55
N LEU A 80 6.91 10.56 -11.48
CA LEU A 80 7.66 9.87 -12.53
C LEU A 80 6.91 9.90 -13.86
N ASP A 81 5.59 9.72 -13.81
CA ASP A 81 4.75 9.69 -15.00
C ASP A 81 4.70 11.06 -15.71
N LYS A 82 4.64 12.14 -14.94
CA LYS A 82 4.42 13.50 -15.49
C LYS A 82 5.70 14.30 -15.68
N SER A 83 6.80 13.88 -15.07
CA SER A 83 8.09 14.53 -15.27
C SER A 83 8.84 13.85 -16.43
N ASN A 84 9.94 14.42 -16.82
CA ASN A 84 10.80 13.83 -17.85
C ASN A 84 12.01 13.13 -17.23
N LEU A 85 11.87 12.67 -15.98
CA LEU A 85 12.96 12.01 -15.26
C LEU A 85 13.28 10.63 -15.80
N THR A 86 12.33 9.96 -16.42
CA THR A 86 12.50 8.60 -16.93
C THR A 86 11.69 8.37 -18.18
N GLN A 87 12.14 7.45 -19.02
CA GLN A 87 11.39 6.93 -20.16
C GLN A 87 10.61 5.65 -19.80
N ILE A 88 10.83 5.12 -18.60
CA ILE A 88 10.17 3.89 -18.17
C ILE A 88 8.68 4.16 -17.98
N PRO A 89 7.78 3.39 -18.63
CA PRO A 89 6.35 3.57 -18.42
C PRO A 89 5.96 3.11 -17.01
N VAL A 90 5.19 3.93 -16.31
CA VAL A 90 4.75 3.63 -14.94
C VAL A 90 3.24 3.43 -14.82
N SER A 91 2.51 3.42 -15.94
CA SER A 91 1.06 3.29 -15.92
C SER A 91 0.58 2.00 -15.26
N GLY A 92 1.28 0.89 -15.47
CA GLY A 92 0.94 -0.38 -14.81
C GLY A 92 1.03 -0.32 -13.30
N TYR A 93 2.07 0.34 -12.80
CA TYR A 93 2.24 0.54 -11.35
C TYR A 93 1.14 1.45 -10.78
N LEU A 94 0.72 2.46 -11.53
CA LEU A 94 -0.35 3.36 -11.12
C LEU A 94 -1.69 2.62 -11.03
N ILE A 95 -1.98 1.73 -11.97
CA ILE A 95 -3.18 0.90 -11.92
C ILE A 95 -3.14 -0.03 -10.70
N GLU A 96 -2.01 -0.67 -10.48
CA GLU A 96 -1.82 -1.57 -9.34
C GLU A 96 -2.02 -0.87 -8.01
N ILE A 97 -1.39 0.29 -7.84
CA ILE A 97 -1.48 1.01 -6.56
C ILE A 97 -2.91 1.50 -6.28
N GLU A 98 -3.66 1.88 -7.31
CA GLU A 98 -5.07 2.24 -7.15
C GLU A 98 -5.89 1.06 -6.63
N HIS A 99 -5.69 -0.13 -7.19
CA HIS A 99 -6.36 -1.35 -6.72
C HIS A 99 -6.05 -1.61 -5.25
N ILE A 100 -4.78 -1.49 -4.87
CA ILE A 100 -4.33 -1.72 -3.49
C ILE A 100 -4.98 -0.71 -2.55
N ILE A 101 -4.98 0.58 -2.91
CA ILE A 101 -5.61 1.64 -2.11
C ILE A 101 -7.09 1.32 -1.89
N ASN A 102 -7.79 0.94 -2.95
CA ASN A 102 -9.22 0.65 -2.89
C ASN A 102 -9.51 -0.56 -1.99
N ILE A 103 -8.72 -1.62 -2.10
CA ILE A 103 -8.90 -2.82 -1.27
C ILE A 103 -8.65 -2.50 0.20
N ILE A 104 -7.54 -1.82 0.51
CA ILE A 104 -7.20 -1.47 1.88
C ILE A 104 -8.27 -0.56 2.49
N THR A 105 -8.71 0.44 1.74
CA THR A 105 -9.76 1.37 2.18
C THR A 105 -11.03 0.63 2.55
N LYS A 106 -11.44 -0.34 1.72
CA LYS A 106 -12.63 -1.14 1.97
C LYS A 106 -12.47 -2.02 3.22
N ILE A 107 -11.31 -2.64 3.40
CA ILE A 107 -11.04 -3.46 4.57
C ILE A 107 -11.09 -2.62 5.84
N ILE A 108 -10.47 -1.44 5.83
CA ILE A 108 -10.49 -0.52 6.98
C ILE A 108 -11.91 -0.13 7.33
N LYS A 109 -12.71 0.26 6.33
CA LYS A 109 -14.10 0.66 6.54
C LYS A 109 -14.91 -0.47 7.17
N THR A 110 -14.82 -1.66 6.61
CA THR A 110 -15.51 -2.84 7.14
C THR A 110 -15.09 -3.14 8.58
N SER A 111 -13.79 -3.03 8.86
CA SER A 111 -13.25 -3.30 10.19
C SER A 111 -13.69 -2.25 11.20
N GLN A 112 -13.76 -0.97 10.81
CA GLN A 112 -14.26 0.11 11.65
C GLN A 112 -15.72 -0.08 11.99
N GLU A 113 -16.53 -0.50 11.02
CA GLU A 113 -17.95 -0.80 11.23
C GLU A 113 -18.12 -1.95 12.23
N ALA A 114 -17.29 -2.98 12.11
CA ALA A 114 -17.33 -4.10 13.04
C ALA A 114 -16.97 -3.67 14.47
N VAL A 115 -15.97 -2.79 14.63
CA VAL A 115 -15.62 -2.24 15.95
C VAL A 115 -16.79 -1.42 16.52
N ALA A 116 -17.38 -0.53 15.72
CA ALA A 116 -18.51 0.29 16.16
C ALA A 116 -19.67 -0.57 16.60
N ASN A 117 -20.00 -1.62 15.85
CA ASN A 117 -21.08 -2.53 16.20
C ASN A 117 -20.81 -3.31 17.49
N SER A 118 -19.56 -3.69 17.73
CA SER A 118 -19.19 -4.49 18.90
C SER A 118 -19.20 -3.67 20.20
N ILE A 119 -19.02 -2.35 20.13
CA ILE A 119 -18.99 -1.49 21.33
C ILE A 119 -20.31 -0.79 21.59
N GLN A 120 -21.32 -0.95 20.73
CA GLN A 120 -22.64 -0.39 20.98
C GLN A 120 -23.29 -1.11 22.17
N PRO A 121 -23.91 -0.37 23.08
CA PRO A 121 -24.59 -1.01 24.20
C PRO A 121 -25.68 -1.94 23.70
N ARG A 122 -25.75 -3.13 24.27
CA ARG A 122 -26.86 -4.03 23.96
C ARG A 122 -28.11 -3.51 24.63
N GLU A 123 -29.18 -3.52 23.90
CA GLU A 123 -30.46 -3.27 24.52
C GLU A 123 -30.81 -4.43 25.44
N ILE A 124 -31.24 -4.10 26.63
CA ILE A 124 -31.61 -5.09 27.64
C ILE A 124 -33.09 -5.45 27.50
#